data_33d436b736b2f061af35cfe6e8fbd94b
#
_entry.id   33d436b736b2f061af35cfe6e8fbd94b
#
_cell.length_a   1.000
_cell.length_b   1.000
_cell.length_c   1.000
_cell.angle_alpha   90.00
_cell.angle_beta   90.00
_cell.angle_gamma   90.00
#
_symmetry.space_group_name_H-M   'P 1'
#
loop_
_entity.id
_entity.type
_entity.pdbx_description
1 polymer ?
#
loop_
_entity_poly.entity_id
_entity_poly.type
_entity_poly.pdbx_seq_one_letter_code
_entity_poly.pdbx_strand_id
1 'polypeptide(L)'
;MTMEKIIYFIMMLLMLVSCKDDINIDSINNSEKIVVYCFPTESDTTYMQIARSVPVKNYSNTVDEKAIDNAEINYTVNGKTSKIETIGKGFYKITGAQKKGDNITFNVKADGLPPVYATTTIPESVNIYKPTVKEITIYDKDYSSLQKFDQVTATFTDNASTHDYYAVRVLVKNYSGSVTAYYENGTAYFPDIATYELYKNSVKWDSVSTRYIDSRCSIAEINTSSEELLSPISEMDDNFGFSNNFYQNMYTFDDSSINGKTYTLHLNISSNASYKVSTNSGNKYYDFNKAYQVQLIRLTPQYYHFLKSLNEIRNNDMAQYGLSQISPTVSNVSSGLGLFGGWINSQTDWVKK
;
A
#
# COMPACT_ATOMS: atom_id res chain seq x y z
N MET A 1 13.16 8.67 61.22
CA MET A 1 12.97 8.75 59.75
C MET A 1 12.97 10.23 59.44
N THR A 2 13.90 10.71 58.61
CA THR A 2 14.04 12.14 58.34
C THR A 2 12.87 12.61 57.46
N MET A 3 12.43 13.85 57.62
CA MET A 3 11.28 14.45 56.95
C MET A 3 11.40 14.29 55.40
N GLU A 4 12.60 14.33 54.85
CA GLU A 4 12.87 14.04 53.46
C GLU A 4 12.46 12.64 53.01
N LYS A 5 12.72 11.60 53.79
CA LYS A 5 12.31 10.22 53.48
C LYS A 5 10.79 10.03 53.49
N ILE A 6 10.08 10.83 54.28
CA ILE A 6 8.61 10.82 54.36
C ILE A 6 8.05 11.48 53.09
N ILE A 7 8.67 12.57 52.61
CA ILE A 7 8.27 13.27 51.38
C ILE A 7 8.48 12.36 50.16
N TYR A 8 9.61 11.67 50.03
CA TYR A 8 9.87 10.72 48.94
C TYR A 8 8.89 9.53 48.99
N PHE A 9 8.52 9.05 50.18
CA PHE A 9 7.55 7.95 50.31
C PHE A 9 6.13 8.39 49.91
N ILE A 10 5.72 9.62 50.26
CA ILE A 10 4.43 10.19 49.85
C ILE A 10 4.42 10.46 48.33
N MET A 11 5.53 10.95 47.73
CA MET A 11 5.66 11.19 46.32
C MET A 11 5.63 9.87 45.51
N MET A 12 6.22 8.80 46.04
CA MET A 12 6.16 7.46 45.47
C MET A 12 4.75 6.84 45.59
N LEU A 13 4.00 7.13 46.65
CA LEU A 13 2.61 6.67 46.82
C LEU A 13 1.64 7.38 45.86
N LEU A 14 1.91 8.65 45.53
CA LEU A 14 1.11 9.42 44.59
C LEU A 14 1.28 8.96 43.09
N MET A 15 2.40 8.28 42.78
CA MET A 15 2.60 7.69 41.47
C MET A 15 1.85 6.37 41.25
N LEU A 16 1.28 5.78 42.29
CA LEU A 16 0.51 4.53 42.18
C LEU A 16 -0.98 4.75 41.90
N VAL A 17 -1.45 5.98 41.84
CA VAL A 17 -2.80 6.31 41.37
C VAL A 17 -2.77 6.35 39.86
N SER A 18 -2.51 5.22 39.22
CA SER A 18 -2.82 5.00 37.81
C SER A 18 -4.33 5.00 37.70
N CYS A 19 -4.91 6.04 37.13
CA CYS A 19 -6.29 6.00 36.68
C CYS A 19 -6.40 4.85 35.66
N LYS A 20 -6.98 3.74 36.07
CA LYS A 20 -7.57 2.78 35.15
C LYS A 20 -8.90 3.40 34.71
N ASP A 21 -8.90 4.08 33.60
CA ASP A 21 -10.15 4.32 32.87
C ASP A 21 -10.60 2.96 32.33
N ASP A 22 -11.45 2.28 33.08
CA ASP A 22 -12.14 1.11 32.57
C ASP A 22 -13.07 1.58 31.43
N ILE A 23 -12.67 1.33 30.19
CA ILE A 23 -13.51 1.57 29.03
C ILE A 23 -14.73 0.65 29.18
N ASN A 24 -15.86 1.24 29.58
CA ASN A 24 -17.11 0.49 29.66
C ASN A 24 -17.61 0.20 28.24
N ILE A 25 -17.26 -0.97 27.72
CA ILE A 25 -17.67 -1.46 26.40
C ILE A 25 -19.21 -1.48 26.27
N ASP A 26 -19.95 -1.58 27.39
CA ASP A 26 -21.39 -1.55 27.41
C ASP A 26 -22.00 -0.18 27.08
N SER A 27 -21.25 0.90 27.28
CA SER A 27 -21.66 2.25 26.94
C SER A 27 -21.41 2.62 25.47
N ILE A 28 -20.64 1.81 24.72
CA ILE A 28 -20.37 2.05 23.31
C ILE A 28 -21.63 1.72 22.52
N ASN A 29 -22.04 2.63 21.62
CA ASN A 29 -23.15 2.38 20.72
C ASN A 29 -22.83 1.18 19.80
N ASN A 30 -23.46 0.05 20.10
CA ASN A 30 -23.27 -1.23 19.43
C ASN A 30 -24.26 -1.45 18.27
N SER A 31 -24.92 -0.41 17.75
CA SER A 31 -25.80 -0.54 16.60
C SER A 31 -25.00 -0.95 15.34
N GLU A 32 -25.51 -1.95 14.64
CA GLU A 32 -24.97 -2.34 13.34
C GLU A 32 -25.17 -1.18 12.36
N LYS A 33 -24.17 -1.00 11.47
CA LYS A 33 -24.18 0.03 10.43
C LYS A 33 -23.88 -0.60 9.07
N ILE A 34 -24.31 0.05 8.01
CA ILE A 34 -23.88 -0.29 6.67
C ILE A 34 -22.43 0.17 6.50
N VAL A 35 -21.59 -0.72 6.00
CA VAL A 35 -20.19 -0.45 5.62
C VAL A 35 -20.11 -0.46 4.10
N VAL A 36 -19.57 0.58 3.50
CA VAL A 36 -19.42 0.68 2.03
C VAL A 36 -17.99 1.00 1.66
N TYR A 37 -17.41 0.19 0.76
CA TYR A 37 -16.15 0.50 0.11
C TYR A 37 -16.36 0.58 -1.40
N CYS A 38 -16.02 1.73 -1.97
CA CYS A 38 -16.11 1.95 -3.41
C CYS A 38 -15.05 2.97 -3.84
N PHE A 39 -14.29 2.64 -4.87
CA PHE A 39 -13.13 3.42 -5.34
C PHE A 39 -13.26 3.73 -6.83
N PRO A 40 -14.14 4.68 -7.22
CA PRO A 40 -14.34 5.02 -8.62
C PRO A 40 -13.09 5.65 -9.25
N THR A 41 -12.86 5.30 -10.50
CA THR A 41 -11.80 5.83 -11.34
C THR A 41 -12.30 5.95 -12.78
N GLU A 42 -11.52 6.52 -13.66
CA GLU A 42 -11.85 6.56 -15.10
C GLU A 42 -11.96 5.13 -15.66
N SER A 43 -13.19 4.70 -15.88
CA SER A 43 -13.53 3.33 -16.32
C SER A 43 -14.99 3.22 -16.71
N ASP A 44 -15.34 2.18 -17.46
CA ASP A 44 -16.74 1.80 -17.74
C ASP A 44 -17.35 0.92 -16.65
N THR A 45 -16.56 0.52 -15.66
CA THR A 45 -17.01 -0.38 -14.58
C THR A 45 -16.37 -0.02 -13.25
N THR A 46 -17.17 0.02 -12.20
CA THR A 46 -16.73 0.19 -10.82
C THR A 46 -17.32 -0.91 -9.95
N TYR A 47 -16.60 -1.31 -8.91
CA TYR A 47 -17.06 -2.29 -7.93
C TYR A 47 -17.33 -1.61 -6.59
N MET A 48 -18.41 -2.03 -5.94
CA MET A 48 -18.78 -1.59 -4.60
C MET A 48 -18.94 -2.81 -3.70
N GLN A 49 -18.36 -2.76 -2.52
CA GLN A 49 -18.54 -3.77 -1.48
C GLN A 49 -19.45 -3.20 -0.39
N ILE A 50 -20.46 -3.98 0.01
CA ILE A 50 -21.40 -3.61 1.07
C ILE A 50 -21.48 -4.72 2.10
N ALA A 51 -21.33 -4.35 3.37
CA ALA A 51 -21.37 -5.29 4.50
C ALA A 51 -22.08 -4.63 5.70
N ARG A 52 -22.36 -5.42 6.74
CA ARG A 52 -22.75 -4.94 8.07
C ARG A 52 -21.51 -4.81 8.95
N SER A 53 -21.43 -3.78 9.75
CA SER A 53 -20.42 -3.69 10.80
C SER A 53 -20.66 -4.75 11.86
N VAL A 54 -19.58 -5.24 12.47
CA VAL A 54 -19.66 -6.14 13.62
C VAL A 54 -19.49 -5.32 14.88
N PRO A 55 -20.48 -5.28 15.78
CA PRO A 55 -20.33 -4.63 17.07
C PRO A 55 -19.18 -5.24 17.87
N VAL A 56 -18.44 -4.40 18.60
CA VAL A 56 -17.26 -4.83 19.39
C VAL A 56 -17.58 -5.99 20.32
N LYS A 57 -18.76 -6.00 20.94
CA LYS A 57 -19.23 -7.10 21.81
C LYS A 57 -19.34 -8.45 21.09
N ASN A 58 -19.59 -8.44 19.81
CA ASN A 58 -19.82 -9.64 18.99
C ASN A 58 -18.59 -10.01 18.17
N TYR A 59 -17.47 -9.30 18.36
CA TYR A 59 -16.24 -9.56 17.64
C TYR A 59 -15.62 -10.88 18.13
N SER A 60 -15.34 -11.77 17.19
CA SER A 60 -14.53 -12.97 17.39
C SER A 60 -13.62 -13.16 16.18
N ASN A 61 -12.50 -13.83 16.33
CA ASN A 61 -11.56 -14.10 15.23
C ASN A 61 -12.15 -14.97 14.10
N THR A 62 -13.37 -15.48 14.28
CA THR A 62 -14.09 -16.34 13.34
C THR A 62 -15.35 -15.67 12.78
N VAL A 63 -15.46 -14.34 12.90
CA VAL A 63 -16.61 -13.62 12.35
C VAL A 63 -16.48 -13.59 10.83
N ASP A 64 -17.38 -14.30 10.14
CA ASP A 64 -17.57 -14.13 8.71
C ASP A 64 -18.00 -12.69 8.42
N GLU A 65 -17.47 -12.12 7.36
CA GLU A 65 -17.92 -10.82 6.87
C GLU A 65 -19.44 -10.86 6.65
N LYS A 66 -20.16 -9.97 7.31
CA LYS A 66 -21.63 -9.87 7.17
C LYS A 66 -22.00 -9.18 5.86
N ALA A 67 -21.75 -9.85 4.75
CA ALA A 67 -22.07 -9.38 3.40
C ALA A 67 -23.55 -9.05 3.25
N ILE A 68 -23.87 -8.00 2.51
CA ILE A 68 -25.24 -7.63 2.15
C ILE A 68 -25.39 -7.78 0.64
N ASP A 69 -26.14 -8.78 0.21
CA ASP A 69 -26.38 -9.11 -1.22
C ASP A 69 -27.69 -8.53 -1.78
N ASN A 70 -28.55 -7.99 -0.91
CA ASN A 70 -29.87 -7.47 -1.25
C ASN A 70 -30.02 -5.97 -0.96
N ALA A 71 -28.92 -5.21 -1.02
CA ALA A 71 -28.97 -3.76 -0.84
C ALA A 71 -29.69 -3.08 -2.03
N GLU A 72 -30.56 -2.10 -1.72
CA GLU A 72 -31.07 -1.14 -2.70
C GLU A 72 -30.03 -0.03 -2.90
N ILE A 73 -29.46 0.04 -4.09
CA ILE A 73 -28.36 0.95 -4.41
C ILE A 73 -28.81 1.92 -5.51
N ASN A 74 -28.67 3.21 -5.26
CA ASN A 74 -28.74 4.24 -6.29
C ASN A 74 -27.34 4.86 -6.45
N TYR A 75 -26.71 4.62 -7.57
CA TYR A 75 -25.40 5.16 -7.91
C TYR A 75 -25.52 6.05 -9.14
N THR A 76 -25.04 7.27 -9.05
CA THR A 76 -25.18 8.25 -10.14
C THR A 76 -23.82 8.85 -10.51
N VAL A 77 -23.64 9.10 -11.80
CA VAL A 77 -22.53 9.84 -12.38
C VAL A 77 -23.09 11.11 -13.01
N ASN A 78 -22.73 12.29 -12.49
CA ASN A 78 -23.28 13.59 -12.90
C ASN A 78 -24.82 13.60 -12.93
N GLY A 79 -25.44 12.95 -11.94
CA GLY A 79 -26.90 12.84 -11.82
C GLY A 79 -27.56 11.77 -12.68
N LYS A 80 -26.83 11.04 -13.52
CA LYS A 80 -27.37 9.91 -14.30
C LYS A 80 -27.17 8.61 -13.54
N THR A 81 -28.23 7.83 -13.35
CA THR A 81 -28.20 6.55 -12.68
C THR A 81 -27.45 5.50 -13.52
N SER A 82 -26.57 4.77 -12.89
CA SER A 82 -25.81 3.66 -13.49
C SER A 82 -26.53 2.33 -13.30
N LYS A 83 -26.23 1.35 -14.17
CA LYS A 83 -26.72 -0.02 -14.04
C LYS A 83 -25.93 -0.74 -12.95
N ILE A 84 -26.65 -1.48 -12.07
CA ILE A 84 -26.04 -2.19 -10.96
C ILE A 84 -26.42 -3.68 -11.05
N GLU A 85 -25.45 -4.54 -10.83
CA GLU A 85 -25.60 -6.00 -10.82
C GLU A 85 -24.96 -6.56 -9.55
N THR A 86 -25.67 -7.42 -8.82
CA THR A 86 -25.12 -8.15 -7.67
C THR A 86 -24.19 -9.27 -8.14
N ILE A 87 -22.99 -9.35 -7.59
CA ILE A 87 -22.03 -10.43 -7.87
C ILE A 87 -22.10 -11.50 -6.78
N GLY A 88 -22.57 -11.14 -5.59
CA GLY A 88 -22.57 -11.98 -4.38
C GLY A 88 -21.47 -11.63 -3.39
N LYS A 89 -21.59 -12.11 -2.18
CA LYS A 89 -20.68 -11.81 -1.05
C LYS A 89 -20.51 -10.31 -0.78
N GLY A 90 -21.62 -9.53 -0.93
CA GLY A 90 -21.64 -8.10 -0.73
C GLY A 90 -21.01 -7.29 -1.87
N PHE A 91 -20.59 -7.91 -2.96
CA PHE A 91 -20.04 -7.20 -4.11
C PHE A 91 -21.09 -6.88 -5.16
N TYR A 92 -21.02 -5.66 -5.66
CA TYR A 92 -21.87 -5.12 -6.71
C TYR A 92 -21.01 -4.58 -7.84
N LYS A 93 -21.39 -4.88 -9.07
CA LYS A 93 -20.79 -4.33 -10.28
C LYS A 93 -21.65 -3.18 -10.77
N ILE A 94 -21.05 -2.02 -10.94
CA ILE A 94 -21.68 -0.79 -11.42
C ILE A 94 -21.14 -0.53 -12.82
N THR A 95 -22.06 -0.48 -13.81
CA THR A 95 -21.70 -0.27 -15.22
C THR A 95 -22.18 1.11 -15.67
N GLY A 96 -21.28 1.89 -16.23
CA GLY A 96 -21.50 3.23 -16.75
C GLY A 96 -20.16 3.95 -16.89
N ALA A 97 -19.97 4.65 -18.00
CA ALA A 97 -18.75 5.40 -18.25
C ALA A 97 -18.53 6.46 -17.17
N GLN A 98 -17.36 6.45 -16.61
CA GLN A 98 -16.89 7.41 -15.60
C GLN A 98 -15.61 8.04 -16.11
N LYS A 99 -15.47 9.34 -15.96
CA LYS A 99 -14.34 10.12 -16.47
C LYS A 99 -13.78 11.01 -15.38
N LYS A 100 -12.56 11.45 -15.56
CA LYS A 100 -11.98 12.52 -14.75
C LYS A 100 -12.88 13.75 -14.71
N GLY A 101 -12.96 14.39 -13.56
CA GLY A 101 -13.87 15.51 -13.28
C GLY A 101 -15.30 15.13 -12.95
N ASP A 102 -15.72 13.89 -13.13
CA ASP A 102 -17.09 13.46 -12.84
C ASP A 102 -17.40 13.53 -11.33
N ASN A 103 -18.61 14.00 -11.02
CA ASN A 103 -19.16 13.94 -9.67
C ASN A 103 -19.99 12.67 -9.52
N ILE A 104 -19.68 11.88 -8.53
CA ILE A 104 -20.27 10.58 -8.30
C ILE A 104 -20.93 10.56 -6.92
N THR A 105 -22.17 10.05 -6.86
CA THR A 105 -22.91 9.90 -5.60
C THR A 105 -23.48 8.50 -5.47
N PHE A 106 -23.63 8.02 -4.24
CA PHE A 106 -24.45 6.87 -3.97
C PHE A 106 -25.40 7.09 -2.80
N ASN A 107 -26.50 6.35 -2.83
CA ASN A 107 -27.39 6.11 -1.71
C ASN A 107 -27.61 4.61 -1.61
N VAL A 108 -27.42 4.04 -0.41
CA VAL A 108 -27.58 2.61 -0.15
C VAL A 108 -28.54 2.40 1.00
N LYS A 109 -29.50 1.50 0.81
CA LYS A 109 -30.44 1.04 1.83
C LYS A 109 -30.31 -0.47 1.99
N ALA A 110 -30.44 -0.95 3.20
CA ALA A 110 -30.49 -2.37 3.53
C ALA A 110 -31.46 -2.59 4.68
N ASP A 111 -32.08 -3.76 4.70
CA ASP A 111 -33.12 -4.11 5.69
C ASP A 111 -32.60 -4.00 7.12
N GLY A 112 -33.36 -3.28 7.94
CA GLY A 112 -33.08 -3.10 9.36
C GLY A 112 -31.91 -2.16 9.68
N LEU A 113 -31.37 -1.44 8.68
CA LEU A 113 -30.27 -0.50 8.86
C LEU A 113 -30.61 0.90 8.37
N PRO A 114 -30.09 1.97 9.00
CA PRO A 114 -30.23 3.33 8.47
C PRO A 114 -29.61 3.44 7.05
N PRO A 115 -30.26 4.19 6.14
CA PRO A 115 -29.69 4.42 4.82
C PRO A 115 -28.42 5.27 4.92
N VAL A 116 -27.49 4.99 3.99
CA VAL A 116 -26.21 5.68 3.93
C VAL A 116 -26.00 6.35 2.58
N TYR A 117 -25.26 7.44 2.57
CA TYR A 117 -24.94 8.16 1.35
C TYR A 117 -23.52 8.73 1.40
N ALA A 118 -22.93 8.90 0.23
CA ALA A 118 -21.66 9.62 0.07
C ALA A 118 -21.55 10.21 -1.32
N THR A 119 -20.65 11.17 -1.44
CA THR A 119 -20.26 11.78 -2.72
C THR A 119 -18.75 11.81 -2.85
N THR A 120 -18.28 11.68 -4.07
CA THR A 120 -16.86 11.79 -4.43
C THR A 120 -16.72 12.32 -5.85
N THR A 121 -15.50 12.66 -6.25
CA THR A 121 -15.16 13.05 -7.63
C THR A 121 -14.04 12.16 -8.14
N ILE A 122 -13.92 11.99 -9.45
CA ILE A 122 -12.72 11.43 -10.05
C ILE A 122 -11.74 12.58 -10.28
N PRO A 123 -10.54 12.58 -9.67
CA PRO A 123 -9.59 13.66 -9.85
C PRO A 123 -9.12 13.80 -11.31
N GLU A 124 -8.59 14.98 -11.66
CA GLU A 124 -7.86 15.15 -12.93
C GLU A 124 -6.54 14.37 -12.92
N SER A 125 -6.11 13.87 -14.06
CA SER A 125 -4.84 13.18 -14.19
C SER A 125 -3.65 14.14 -14.13
N VAL A 126 -2.53 13.68 -13.59
CA VAL A 126 -1.25 14.39 -13.60
C VAL A 126 -0.28 13.62 -14.49
N ASN A 127 0.34 14.28 -15.44
CA ASN A 127 1.28 13.62 -16.33
C ASN A 127 2.59 13.33 -15.59
N ILE A 128 3.04 12.07 -15.61
CA ILE A 128 4.33 11.63 -15.09
C ILE A 128 5.19 11.10 -16.24
N TYR A 129 6.45 11.52 -16.31
CA TYR A 129 7.30 11.33 -17.47
C TYR A 129 8.78 11.17 -17.10
N LYS A 130 9.64 10.93 -18.12
CA LYS A 130 11.10 10.79 -18.02
C LYS A 130 11.56 9.77 -16.95
N PRO A 131 11.09 8.51 -17.01
CA PRO A 131 11.57 7.51 -16.08
C PRO A 131 13.05 7.20 -16.37
N THR A 132 13.86 7.11 -15.31
CA THR A 132 15.24 6.61 -15.38
C THR A 132 15.49 5.60 -14.28
N VAL A 133 16.51 4.78 -14.44
CA VAL A 133 16.98 3.88 -13.39
C VAL A 133 18.50 3.89 -13.34
N LYS A 134 19.06 3.96 -12.13
CA LYS A 134 20.51 3.83 -11.89
C LYS A 134 20.74 3.05 -10.61
N GLU A 135 21.84 2.31 -10.56
CA GLU A 135 22.28 1.70 -9.32
C GLU A 135 22.90 2.76 -8.40
N ILE A 136 22.50 2.74 -7.14
CA ILE A 136 23.08 3.56 -6.08
C ILE A 136 23.42 2.68 -4.87
N THR A 137 24.29 3.19 -4.00
CA THR A 137 24.63 2.53 -2.74
C THR A 137 24.36 3.52 -1.61
N ILE A 138 23.59 3.08 -0.62
CA ILE A 138 23.21 3.87 0.56
C ILE A 138 23.62 3.11 1.80
N TYR A 139 24.09 3.83 2.81
CA TYR A 139 24.29 3.24 4.14
C TYR A 139 22.92 3.07 4.80
N ASP A 140 22.57 1.84 5.07
CA ASP A 140 21.33 1.48 5.75
C ASP A 140 21.60 1.32 7.24
N LYS A 141 20.93 2.14 8.07
CA LYS A 141 21.11 2.15 9.53
C LYS A 141 20.62 0.85 10.17
N ASP A 142 19.53 0.27 9.65
CA ASP A 142 18.91 -0.93 10.21
C ASP A 142 19.80 -2.16 10.04
N TYR A 143 20.50 -2.25 8.90
CA TYR A 143 21.44 -3.31 8.61
C TYR A 143 22.90 -2.95 8.98
N SER A 144 23.17 -1.73 9.41
CA SER A 144 24.49 -1.19 9.71
C SER A 144 25.51 -1.49 8.59
N SER A 145 25.08 -1.40 7.34
CA SER A 145 25.85 -1.77 6.15
C SER A 145 25.46 -0.98 4.91
N LEU A 146 26.36 -0.96 3.93
CA LEU A 146 26.06 -0.39 2.61
C LEU A 146 25.14 -1.34 1.84
N GLN A 147 23.97 -0.85 1.43
CA GLN A 147 23.00 -1.57 0.64
C GLN A 147 22.91 -0.99 -0.78
N LYS A 148 22.71 -1.87 -1.76
CA LYS A 148 22.52 -1.48 -3.16
C LYS A 148 21.05 -1.36 -3.49
N PHE A 149 20.70 -0.27 -4.16
CA PHE A 149 19.36 0.01 -4.65
C PHE A 149 19.39 0.35 -6.13
N ASP A 150 18.30 0.01 -6.80
CA ASP A 150 17.94 0.58 -8.09
C ASP A 150 17.11 1.83 -7.82
N GLN A 151 17.70 3.00 -7.98
CA GLN A 151 16.98 4.26 -7.87
C GLN A 151 16.22 4.53 -9.14
N VAL A 152 14.90 4.40 -9.06
CA VAL A 152 13.98 4.75 -10.15
C VAL A 152 13.53 6.18 -9.97
N THR A 153 13.68 7.01 -11.01
CA THR A 153 13.21 8.40 -10.98
C THR A 153 12.06 8.59 -11.96
N ALA A 154 11.19 9.55 -11.66
CA ALA A 154 10.15 10.00 -12.57
C ALA A 154 9.77 11.44 -12.23
N THR A 155 9.43 12.24 -13.24
CA THR A 155 9.14 13.66 -13.07
C THR A 155 7.66 13.93 -13.32
N PHE A 156 7.07 14.82 -12.55
CA PHE A 156 5.72 15.35 -12.77
C PHE A 156 5.67 16.84 -12.46
N THR A 157 4.62 17.50 -12.92
CA THR A 157 4.36 18.90 -12.60
C THR A 157 3.01 19.00 -11.90
N ASP A 158 3.03 19.57 -10.72
CA ASP A 158 1.85 19.77 -9.90
C ASP A 158 1.02 20.98 -10.37
N ASN A 159 -0.27 20.99 -10.04
CA ASN A 159 -1.19 22.07 -10.41
C ASN A 159 -1.26 23.15 -9.31
N ALA A 160 -0.72 24.34 -9.58
CA ALA A 160 -0.68 25.47 -8.65
C ALA A 160 -2.06 25.97 -8.17
N SER A 161 -3.15 25.60 -8.84
CA SER A 161 -4.50 26.12 -8.52
C SER A 161 -5.29 25.27 -7.54
N THR A 162 -4.79 24.07 -7.20
CA THR A 162 -5.48 23.10 -6.34
C THR A 162 -4.51 22.58 -5.28
N HIS A 163 -5.05 22.18 -4.13
CA HIS A 163 -4.30 21.39 -3.17
C HIS A 163 -4.53 19.91 -3.47
N ASP A 164 -3.46 19.21 -3.82
CA ASP A 164 -3.51 17.90 -4.40
C ASP A 164 -2.90 16.81 -3.49
N TYR A 165 -3.50 15.63 -3.56
CA TYR A 165 -3.13 14.46 -2.78
C TYR A 165 -2.72 13.33 -3.69
N TYR A 166 -1.58 12.72 -3.38
CA TYR A 166 -0.95 11.72 -4.21
C TYR A 166 -0.63 10.44 -3.45
N ALA A 167 -0.53 9.36 -4.20
CA ALA A 167 0.20 8.18 -3.80
C ALA A 167 1.13 7.77 -4.95
N VAL A 168 2.29 7.24 -4.62
CA VAL A 168 3.20 6.67 -5.60
C VAL A 168 3.45 5.19 -5.29
N ARG A 169 3.63 4.40 -6.33
CA ARG A 169 4.12 3.02 -6.25
C ARG A 169 4.96 2.69 -7.46
N VAL A 170 5.82 1.69 -7.33
CA VAL A 170 6.66 1.20 -8.40
C VAL A 170 6.29 -0.24 -8.71
N LEU A 171 5.98 -0.50 -9.97
CA LEU A 171 5.83 -1.85 -10.49
C LEU A 171 7.19 -2.35 -10.97
N VAL A 172 7.53 -3.57 -10.59
CA VAL A 172 8.72 -4.28 -11.06
C VAL A 172 8.29 -5.46 -11.91
N LYS A 173 8.78 -5.49 -13.12
CA LYS A 173 8.61 -6.63 -14.03
C LYS A 173 9.95 -7.33 -14.18
N ASN A 174 10.02 -8.56 -13.71
CA ASN A 174 11.14 -9.44 -14.01
C ASN A 174 10.90 -10.09 -15.38
N TYR A 175 11.88 -10.03 -16.26
CA TYR A 175 11.77 -10.72 -17.54
C TYR A 175 11.95 -12.21 -17.33
N SER A 176 11.09 -13.00 -17.96
CA SER A 176 11.23 -14.45 -17.98
C SER A 176 12.48 -14.83 -18.77
N GLY A 177 13.19 -15.80 -18.23
CA GLY A 177 14.33 -16.42 -18.87
C GLY A 177 14.36 -17.90 -18.55
N SER A 178 15.10 -18.67 -19.33
CA SER A 178 15.44 -20.04 -18.97
C SER A 178 16.83 -20.05 -18.33
N VAL A 179 16.94 -20.71 -17.18
CA VAL A 179 18.22 -21.00 -16.58
C VAL A 179 18.51 -22.48 -16.85
N THR A 180 19.58 -22.74 -17.57
CA THR A 180 20.02 -24.10 -17.88
C THR A 180 21.13 -24.47 -16.93
N ALA A 181 20.90 -25.51 -16.15
CA ALA A 181 21.90 -26.12 -15.28
C ALA A 181 22.44 -27.39 -15.94
N TYR A 182 23.73 -27.55 -15.93
CA TYR A 182 24.45 -28.75 -16.34
C TYR A 182 24.99 -29.46 -15.11
N TYR A 183 24.90 -30.76 -15.09
CA TYR A 183 25.34 -31.57 -13.96
C TYR A 183 26.50 -32.43 -14.38
N GLU A 184 27.55 -32.38 -13.59
CA GLU A 184 28.71 -33.28 -13.68
C GLU A 184 28.98 -33.88 -12.29
N ASN A 185 28.90 -35.18 -12.16
CA ASN A 185 29.03 -35.90 -10.88
C ASN A 185 28.12 -35.34 -9.77
N GLY A 186 26.89 -35.02 -10.12
CA GLY A 186 25.87 -34.47 -9.19
C GLY A 186 26.09 -32.97 -8.81
N THR A 187 27.09 -32.32 -9.38
CA THR A 187 27.36 -30.89 -9.16
C THR A 187 26.73 -30.07 -10.28
N ALA A 188 25.90 -29.07 -9.91
CA ALA A 188 25.27 -28.19 -10.88
C ALA A 188 26.21 -27.05 -11.31
N TYR A 189 26.35 -26.86 -12.62
CA TYR A 189 27.10 -25.76 -13.24
C TYR A 189 26.12 -24.86 -14.02
N PHE A 190 26.35 -23.56 -13.91
CA PHE A 190 25.54 -22.53 -14.61
C PHE A 190 26.49 -21.66 -15.43
N PRO A 191 26.93 -22.11 -16.60
CA PRO A 191 27.85 -21.36 -17.42
C PRO A 191 27.21 -20.08 -17.95
N ASP A 192 28.05 -19.05 -18.20
CA ASP A 192 27.61 -17.93 -19.01
C ASP A 192 27.26 -18.40 -20.44
N ILE A 193 26.61 -17.52 -21.22
CA ILE A 193 26.15 -17.87 -22.57
C ILE A 193 27.29 -18.35 -23.47
N ALA A 194 28.47 -17.72 -23.37
CA ALA A 194 29.64 -18.11 -24.18
C ALA A 194 30.16 -19.50 -23.79
N THR A 195 30.29 -19.76 -22.50
CA THR A 195 30.67 -21.07 -21.97
C THR A 195 29.59 -22.12 -22.28
N TYR A 196 28.31 -21.74 -22.22
CA TYR A 196 27.19 -22.61 -22.64
C TYR A 196 27.31 -23.02 -24.10
N GLU A 197 27.49 -22.07 -25.02
CA GLU A 197 27.60 -22.34 -26.45
C GLU A 197 28.79 -23.26 -26.77
N LEU A 198 29.90 -23.13 -26.02
CA LEU A 198 31.09 -23.96 -26.19
C LEU A 198 30.87 -25.42 -25.77
N TYR A 199 30.07 -25.65 -24.72
CA TYR A 199 29.95 -26.98 -24.11
C TYR A 199 28.56 -27.60 -24.23
N LYS A 200 27.58 -26.94 -24.84
CA LYS A 200 26.19 -27.43 -24.96
C LYS A 200 26.04 -28.82 -25.59
N ASN A 201 26.99 -29.21 -26.44
CA ASN A 201 27.00 -30.50 -27.12
C ASN A 201 28.15 -31.44 -26.57
N SER A 202 28.77 -31.07 -25.45
CA SER A 202 29.87 -31.89 -24.94
C SER A 202 29.32 -33.07 -24.13
N VAL A 203 29.99 -34.21 -24.26
CA VAL A 203 29.69 -35.48 -23.52
C VAL A 203 29.99 -35.34 -22.02
N LYS A 204 30.43 -34.16 -21.57
CA LYS A 204 30.90 -33.90 -20.21
C LYS A 204 29.76 -33.85 -19.17
N TRP A 205 28.55 -33.65 -19.61
CA TRP A 205 27.40 -33.41 -18.73
C TRP A 205 26.58 -34.67 -18.51
N ASP A 206 26.39 -35.08 -17.25
CA ASP A 206 25.58 -36.24 -16.89
C ASP A 206 24.10 -36.00 -17.12
N SER A 207 23.66 -34.75 -16.92
CA SER A 207 22.29 -34.33 -17.16
C SER A 207 22.18 -32.81 -17.36
N VAL A 208 21.11 -32.40 -18.01
CA VAL A 208 20.77 -30.98 -18.25
C VAL A 208 19.38 -30.71 -17.74
N SER A 209 19.24 -29.69 -16.93
CA SER A 209 17.94 -29.24 -16.42
C SER A 209 17.70 -27.78 -16.86
N THR A 210 16.59 -27.53 -17.52
CA THR A 210 16.16 -26.18 -17.87
C THR A 210 14.96 -25.80 -17.02
N ARG A 211 15.12 -24.72 -16.28
CA ARG A 211 14.02 -24.14 -15.49
C ARG A 211 13.57 -22.85 -16.13
N TYR A 212 12.30 -22.78 -16.46
CA TYR A 212 11.66 -21.55 -16.91
C TYR A 212 11.25 -20.70 -15.71
N ILE A 213 11.50 -19.42 -15.80
CA ILE A 213 11.10 -18.43 -14.80
C ILE A 213 10.08 -17.52 -15.46
N ASP A 214 8.85 -17.59 -14.95
CA ASP A 214 7.78 -16.74 -15.45
C ASP A 214 8.06 -15.27 -15.15
N SER A 215 7.74 -14.40 -16.12
CA SER A 215 7.74 -12.97 -15.88
C SER A 215 6.61 -12.62 -14.93
N ARG A 216 6.96 -12.13 -13.74
CA ARG A 216 5.98 -11.62 -12.77
C ARG A 216 6.08 -10.12 -12.67
N CYS A 217 4.92 -9.48 -12.64
CA CYS A 217 4.81 -8.08 -12.27
C CYS A 217 4.38 -8.01 -10.80
N SER A 218 5.12 -7.27 -10.00
CA SER A 218 4.82 -7.06 -8.58
C SER A 218 4.96 -5.58 -8.21
N ILE A 219 4.32 -5.18 -7.12
CA ILE A 219 4.53 -3.86 -6.54
C ILE A 219 5.77 -3.96 -5.65
N ALA A 220 6.73 -3.06 -5.88
CA ALA A 220 7.95 -3.00 -5.10
C ALA A 220 7.73 -2.26 -3.77
N GLU A 221 8.49 -2.66 -2.77
CA GLU A 221 8.73 -1.86 -1.58
C GLU A 221 9.74 -0.76 -1.90
N ILE A 222 9.48 0.46 -1.45
CA ILE A 222 10.33 1.62 -1.67
C ILE A 222 11.05 1.95 -0.35
N ASN A 223 12.37 2.02 -0.38
CA ASN A 223 13.12 2.66 0.68
C ASN A 223 13.01 4.19 0.50
N THR A 224 12.39 4.85 1.47
CA THR A 224 12.01 6.27 1.40
C THR A 224 13.14 7.22 1.80
N SER A 225 14.29 6.72 2.24
CA SER A 225 15.38 7.54 2.80
C SER A 225 15.95 8.62 1.89
N SER A 226 15.77 8.50 0.57
CA SER A 226 16.22 9.48 -0.43
C SER A 226 15.10 10.33 -1.01
N GLU A 227 13.86 10.19 -0.51
CA GLU A 227 12.68 10.89 -1.05
C GLU A 227 12.04 11.75 0.03
N GLU A 228 12.25 13.07 -0.05
CA GLU A 228 11.78 14.02 0.95
C GLU A 228 10.25 14.01 1.12
N LEU A 229 9.49 13.79 0.04
CA LEU A 229 8.03 13.75 0.09
C LEU A 229 7.48 12.52 0.84
N LEU A 230 8.29 11.46 0.95
CA LEU A 230 7.92 10.20 1.57
C LEU A 230 8.65 9.95 2.89
N SER A 231 9.61 10.82 3.22
CA SER A 231 10.39 10.70 4.47
C SER A 231 9.54 11.06 5.68
N PRO A 232 9.72 10.41 6.82
CA PRO A 232 9.07 10.79 8.05
C PRO A 232 9.46 12.21 8.44
N ILE A 233 8.49 12.99 8.94
CA ILE A 233 8.65 14.40 9.29
C ILE A 233 9.65 14.63 10.45
N SER A 234 10.02 13.59 11.20
CA SER A 234 10.99 13.70 12.28
C SER A 234 11.85 12.43 12.42
N GLU A 235 13.15 12.64 12.64
CA GLU A 235 14.07 11.59 13.09
C GLU A 235 13.68 10.99 14.49
N MET A 236 12.72 11.59 15.17
CA MET A 236 12.17 11.07 16.42
C MET A 236 11.35 9.81 16.23
N ASP A 237 10.74 9.62 15.07
CA ASP A 237 9.86 8.48 14.82
C ASP A 237 10.65 7.16 14.80
N ASP A 238 11.86 7.14 14.24
CA ASP A 238 12.73 5.96 14.21
C ASP A 238 13.21 5.52 15.60
N ASN A 239 13.35 6.45 16.55
CA ASN A 239 13.84 6.15 17.89
C ASN A 239 12.77 5.67 18.87
N PHE A 240 11.50 5.78 18.51
CA PHE A 240 10.36 5.41 19.37
C PHE A 240 9.59 4.16 18.90
N GLY A 241 10.13 3.41 17.94
CA GLY A 241 9.50 2.16 17.44
C GLY A 241 8.35 2.40 16.48
N PHE A 242 8.31 3.54 15.78
CA PHE A 242 7.40 3.78 14.68
C PHE A 242 8.01 3.25 13.39
N SER A 243 7.35 2.31 12.74
CA SER A 243 7.77 1.80 11.44
C SER A 243 7.09 2.59 10.31
N ASN A 244 7.78 2.75 9.17
CA ASN A 244 7.27 3.47 7.99
C ASN A 244 6.62 2.52 6.98
N ASN A 245 5.68 1.68 7.43
CA ASN A 245 4.99 0.77 6.55
C ASN A 245 3.78 1.44 5.89
N PHE A 246 3.73 1.43 4.57
CA PHE A 246 2.61 1.96 3.80
C PHE A 246 1.64 0.85 3.40
N TYR A 247 0.34 1.09 3.58
CA TYR A 247 -0.70 0.15 3.23
C TYR A 247 -0.64 -0.20 1.74
N GLN A 248 -0.50 -1.50 1.43
CA GLN A 248 -0.37 -2.03 0.07
C GLN A 248 0.73 -1.37 -0.78
N ASN A 249 1.81 -0.90 -0.15
CA ASN A 249 2.89 -0.17 -0.82
C ASN A 249 2.38 1.03 -1.65
N MET A 250 1.38 1.73 -1.14
CA MET A 250 0.90 3.01 -1.65
C MET A 250 1.50 4.13 -0.79
N TYR A 251 2.57 4.74 -1.28
CA TYR A 251 3.32 5.78 -0.58
C TYR A 251 2.65 7.12 -0.78
N THR A 252 1.95 7.61 0.25
CA THR A 252 1.11 8.81 0.18
C THR A 252 1.87 10.08 0.54
N PHE A 253 1.61 11.18 -0.19
CA PHE A 253 2.09 12.53 0.08
C PHE A 253 1.09 13.57 -0.43
N ASP A 254 1.24 14.81 0.00
CA ASP A 254 0.49 15.95 -0.53
C ASP A 254 1.44 16.98 -1.18
N ASP A 255 0.86 17.98 -1.85
CA ASP A 255 1.59 19.00 -2.58
C ASP A 255 2.09 20.16 -1.73
N SER A 256 1.94 20.15 -0.41
CA SER A 256 2.23 21.31 0.46
C SER A 256 3.62 21.92 0.24
N SER A 257 4.62 21.10 -0.10
CA SER A 257 6.01 21.55 -0.36
C SER A 257 6.31 21.79 -1.84
N ILE A 258 5.47 21.27 -2.76
CA ILE A 258 5.72 21.24 -4.20
C ILE A 258 4.62 21.89 -5.03
N ASN A 259 3.64 22.55 -4.40
CA ASN A 259 2.49 23.14 -5.08
C ASN A 259 2.92 24.02 -6.27
N GLY A 260 2.42 23.68 -7.46
CA GLY A 260 2.73 24.33 -8.73
C GLY A 260 4.14 24.12 -9.28
N LYS A 261 4.93 23.23 -8.67
CA LYS A 261 6.31 22.97 -9.08
C LYS A 261 6.41 21.70 -9.93
N THR A 262 7.47 21.65 -10.71
CA THR A 262 7.95 20.41 -11.31
C THR A 262 8.86 19.70 -10.33
N TYR A 263 8.57 18.45 -10.02
CA TYR A 263 9.29 17.62 -9.05
C TYR A 263 9.73 16.29 -9.67
N THR A 264 10.89 15.81 -9.26
CA THR A 264 11.41 14.50 -9.66
C THR A 264 11.50 13.60 -8.44
N LEU A 265 10.72 12.53 -8.46
CA LEU A 265 10.72 11.48 -7.43
C LEU A 265 12.00 10.64 -7.52
N HIS A 266 12.54 10.22 -6.36
CA HIS A 266 13.73 9.38 -6.22
C HIS A 266 13.39 8.12 -5.41
N LEU A 267 12.97 7.06 -6.08
CA LEU A 267 12.38 5.87 -5.49
C LEU A 267 13.40 4.72 -5.46
N ASN A 268 13.89 4.39 -4.28
CA ASN A 268 14.91 3.36 -4.11
C ASN A 268 14.27 1.99 -3.95
N ILE A 269 14.53 1.08 -4.87
CA ILE A 269 14.05 -0.29 -4.86
C ILE A 269 15.23 -1.20 -4.56
N SER A 270 15.08 -2.13 -3.62
CA SER A 270 16.15 -3.08 -3.32
C SER A 270 16.59 -3.83 -4.60
N SER A 271 17.89 -3.74 -4.89
CA SER A 271 18.47 -4.42 -6.04
C SER A 271 18.62 -5.93 -5.84
N ASN A 272 18.45 -6.42 -4.61
CA ASN A 272 18.73 -7.81 -4.18
C ASN A 272 17.75 -8.87 -4.70
N ALA A 273 16.95 -8.61 -5.72
CA ALA A 273 16.14 -9.64 -6.37
C ALA A 273 16.97 -10.46 -7.36
N SER A 274 18.03 -11.08 -6.89
CA SER A 274 18.72 -12.14 -7.62
C SER A 274 18.03 -13.48 -7.36
N TYR A 275 17.91 -14.30 -8.39
CA TYR A 275 17.46 -15.68 -8.22
C TYR A 275 18.56 -16.50 -7.56
N LYS A 276 18.24 -17.05 -6.39
CA LYS A 276 19.17 -17.91 -5.66
C LYS A 276 19.01 -19.36 -6.15
N VAL A 277 20.08 -19.93 -6.67
CA VAL A 277 20.16 -21.35 -6.94
C VAL A 277 21.09 -21.99 -5.91
N SER A 278 20.56 -22.89 -5.11
CA SER A 278 21.38 -23.70 -4.20
C SER A 278 22.06 -24.80 -5.01
N THR A 279 23.37 -24.87 -4.94
CA THR A 279 24.22 -25.91 -5.57
C THR A 279 25.00 -26.62 -4.50
N ASN A 280 25.55 -27.81 -4.82
CA ASN A 280 26.39 -28.55 -3.89
C ASN A 280 27.68 -27.78 -3.51
N SER A 281 28.11 -26.81 -4.33
CA SER A 281 29.28 -25.96 -4.10
C SER A 281 28.95 -24.59 -3.49
N GLY A 282 27.68 -24.35 -3.08
CA GLY A 282 27.23 -23.09 -2.51
C GLY A 282 26.07 -22.47 -3.29
N ASN A 283 25.68 -21.25 -2.90
CA ASN A 283 24.62 -20.53 -3.56
C ASN A 283 25.17 -19.70 -4.71
N LYS A 284 24.59 -19.82 -5.91
CA LYS A 284 24.82 -18.91 -7.02
C LYS A 284 23.62 -17.97 -7.20
N TYR A 285 23.91 -16.71 -7.46
CA TYR A 285 22.92 -15.67 -7.65
C TYR A 285 22.96 -15.22 -9.12
N TYR A 286 21.79 -15.09 -9.72
CA TYR A 286 21.61 -14.64 -11.10
C TYR A 286 20.80 -13.37 -11.09
N ASP A 287 21.34 -12.30 -11.65
CA ASP A 287 20.61 -11.06 -11.85
C ASP A 287 19.69 -11.20 -13.05
N PHE A 288 18.43 -10.83 -12.86
CA PHE A 288 17.47 -10.76 -13.96
C PHE A 288 17.40 -9.32 -14.48
N ASN A 289 17.23 -9.21 -15.80
CA ASN A 289 16.84 -7.95 -16.38
C ASN A 289 15.48 -7.52 -15.79
N LYS A 290 15.50 -6.43 -15.06
CA LYS A 290 14.30 -5.84 -14.47
C LYS A 290 13.84 -4.65 -15.30
N ALA A 291 12.55 -4.43 -15.34
CA ALA A 291 11.97 -3.17 -15.76
C ALA A 291 11.10 -2.61 -14.66
N TYR A 292 11.09 -1.30 -14.58
CA TYR A 292 10.38 -0.53 -13.58
C TYR A 292 9.37 0.39 -14.26
N GLN A 293 8.21 0.57 -13.63
CA GLN A 293 7.21 1.53 -14.05
C GLN A 293 6.72 2.28 -12.81
N VAL A 294 6.80 3.60 -12.84
CA VAL A 294 6.29 4.45 -11.76
C VAL A 294 4.84 4.76 -12.03
N GLN A 295 4.00 4.57 -11.04
CA GLN A 295 2.60 4.97 -11.03
C GLN A 295 2.41 6.10 -10.04
N LEU A 296 1.93 7.25 -10.52
CA LEU A 296 1.50 8.38 -9.71
C LEU A 296 -0.02 8.41 -9.69
N ILE A 297 -0.58 8.23 -8.51
CA ILE A 297 -2.01 8.11 -8.29
C ILE A 297 -2.46 9.39 -7.62
N ARG A 298 -3.33 10.17 -8.29
CA ARG A 298 -3.99 11.30 -7.66
C ARG A 298 -5.24 10.82 -6.94
N LEU A 299 -5.39 11.25 -5.70
CA LEU A 299 -6.42 10.81 -4.78
C LEU A 299 -7.36 11.95 -4.44
N THR A 300 -8.62 11.63 -4.12
CA THR A 300 -9.46 12.60 -3.40
C THR A 300 -8.96 12.77 -1.97
N PRO A 301 -9.22 13.92 -1.32
CA PRO A 301 -8.81 14.17 0.08
C PRO A 301 -9.26 13.06 1.02
N GLN A 302 -10.49 12.55 0.85
CA GLN A 302 -11.05 11.50 1.68
C GLN A 302 -10.27 10.19 1.54
N TYR A 303 -9.87 9.84 0.30
CA TYR A 303 -9.10 8.62 0.07
C TYR A 303 -7.68 8.74 0.64
N TYR A 304 -7.05 9.90 0.45
CA TYR A 304 -5.73 10.19 1.03
C TYR A 304 -5.75 10.06 2.56
N HIS A 305 -6.69 10.75 3.23
CA HIS A 305 -6.79 10.70 4.68
C HIS A 305 -7.12 9.29 5.20
N PHE A 306 -7.91 8.52 4.45
CA PHE A 306 -8.16 7.12 4.79
C PHE A 306 -6.89 6.28 4.72
N LEU A 307 -6.10 6.35 3.64
CA LEU A 307 -4.83 5.64 3.53
C LEU A 307 -3.84 6.07 4.62
N LYS A 308 -3.78 7.36 4.90
CA LYS A 308 -2.95 7.90 5.98
C LYS A 308 -3.37 7.33 7.35
N SER A 309 -4.66 7.28 7.64
CA SER A 309 -5.15 6.69 8.90
C SER A 309 -4.84 5.20 9.02
N LEU A 310 -4.89 4.44 7.92
CA LEU A 310 -4.47 3.04 7.92
C LEU A 310 -2.97 2.88 8.17
N ASN A 311 -2.15 3.75 7.59
CA ASN A 311 -0.71 3.76 7.84
C ASN A 311 -0.41 4.09 9.31
N GLU A 312 -1.07 5.10 9.88
CA GLU A 312 -0.93 5.47 11.30
C GLU A 312 -1.30 4.33 12.22
N ILE A 313 -2.42 3.63 11.99
CA ILE A 313 -2.84 2.48 12.80
C ILE A 313 -1.80 1.35 12.70
N ARG A 314 -1.29 1.09 11.51
CA ARG A 314 -0.33 0.01 11.26
C ARG A 314 1.05 0.28 11.87
N ASN A 315 1.46 1.54 11.91
CA ASN A 315 2.80 1.97 12.35
C ASN A 315 2.83 2.43 13.82
N ASN A 316 1.69 2.50 14.49
CA ASN A 316 1.61 2.94 15.88
C ASN A 316 1.70 1.75 16.85
N ASP A 317 2.89 1.18 16.97
CA ASP A 317 3.15 0.06 17.89
C ASP A 317 2.84 0.44 19.35
N MET A 318 3.08 1.70 19.73
CA MET A 318 2.78 2.17 21.09
C MET A 318 1.28 2.14 21.40
N ALA A 319 0.42 2.38 20.41
CA ALA A 319 -1.03 2.25 20.60
C ALA A 319 -1.46 0.80 20.80
N GLN A 320 -0.76 -0.17 20.19
CA GLN A 320 -1.02 -1.60 20.42
C GLN A 320 -0.71 -2.02 21.86
N TYR A 321 0.22 -1.33 22.50
CA TYR A 321 0.54 -1.53 23.93
C TYR A 321 -0.24 -0.60 24.86
N GLY A 322 -1.20 0.19 24.34
CA GLY A 322 -1.98 1.13 25.14
C GLY A 322 -1.21 2.36 25.63
N LEU A 323 -0.05 2.64 25.04
CA LEU A 323 0.84 3.76 25.41
C LEU A 323 0.60 5.03 24.60
N SER A 324 -0.20 4.96 23.54
CA SER A 324 -0.61 6.12 22.74
C SER A 324 -2.06 5.99 22.29
N GLN A 325 -2.64 7.10 21.84
CA GLN A 325 -4.01 7.13 21.33
C GLN A 325 -4.07 6.49 19.95
N ILE A 326 -5.12 5.67 19.70
CA ILE A 326 -5.42 5.12 18.37
C ILE A 326 -6.21 6.16 17.59
N SER A 327 -5.70 6.57 16.42
CA SER A 327 -6.46 7.40 15.50
C SER A 327 -7.58 6.58 14.85
N PRO A 328 -8.83 7.08 14.85
CA PRO A 328 -9.92 6.36 14.19
C PRO A 328 -9.72 6.34 12.66
N THR A 329 -10.15 5.25 12.02
CA THR A 329 -10.19 5.19 10.56
C THR A 329 -11.14 6.25 10.00
N VAL A 330 -10.69 6.99 8.99
CA VAL A 330 -11.49 8.01 8.32
C VAL A 330 -12.61 7.35 7.52
N SER A 331 -13.84 7.86 7.66
CA SER A 331 -15.00 7.46 6.87
C SER A 331 -15.71 8.71 6.33
N ASN A 332 -16.10 8.68 5.06
CA ASN A 332 -16.95 9.73 4.45
C ASN A 332 -18.35 9.22 4.08
N VAL A 333 -18.74 8.06 4.60
CA VAL A 333 -20.07 7.48 4.41
C VAL A 333 -20.99 7.98 5.52
N SER A 334 -21.92 8.86 5.18
CA SER A 334 -22.87 9.46 6.14
C SER A 334 -23.80 8.40 6.71
N SER A 335 -23.96 8.40 8.04
CA SER A 335 -24.74 7.41 8.81
C SER A 335 -24.23 5.98 8.75
N GLY A 336 -23.07 5.74 8.10
CA GLY A 336 -22.45 4.44 7.93
C GLY A 336 -20.95 4.44 8.25
N LEU A 337 -20.27 3.48 7.69
CA LEU A 337 -18.81 3.32 7.77
C LEU A 337 -18.25 3.01 6.38
N GLY A 338 -16.93 3.15 6.23
CA GLY A 338 -16.23 2.83 5.00
C GLY A 338 -15.75 4.04 4.22
N LEU A 339 -15.46 3.85 2.95
CA LEU A 339 -14.88 4.89 2.10
C LEU A 339 -15.49 4.91 0.70
N PHE A 340 -15.82 6.10 0.26
CA PHE A 340 -16.13 6.42 -1.13
C PHE A 340 -15.09 7.41 -1.65
N GLY A 341 -14.04 6.91 -2.29
CA GLY A 341 -12.87 7.68 -2.66
C GLY A 341 -12.51 7.56 -4.13
N GLY A 342 -12.62 8.66 -4.88
CA GLY A 342 -12.19 8.71 -6.27
C GLY A 342 -10.66 8.76 -6.39
N TRP A 343 -10.14 8.20 -7.48
CA TRP A 343 -8.72 8.21 -7.79
C TRP A 343 -8.49 8.12 -9.29
N ILE A 344 -7.29 8.52 -9.71
CA ILE A 344 -6.83 8.35 -11.09
C ILE A 344 -5.35 7.98 -11.10
N ASN A 345 -4.97 7.05 -11.97
CA ASN A 345 -3.59 6.62 -12.13
C ASN A 345 -2.98 7.20 -13.39
N SER A 346 -1.79 7.76 -13.24
CA SER A 346 -0.88 8.09 -14.34
C SER A 346 0.38 7.26 -14.19
N GLN A 347 0.95 6.81 -15.29
CA GLN A 347 2.10 5.92 -15.23
C GLN A 347 3.13 6.26 -16.31
N THR A 348 4.39 5.97 -16.00
CA THR A 348 5.47 6.11 -16.97
C THR A 348 5.49 4.94 -17.95
N ASP A 349 6.27 5.08 -19.01
CA ASP A 349 6.75 3.92 -19.74
C ASP A 349 7.61 3.02 -18.84
N TRP A 350 7.78 1.77 -19.27
CA TRP A 350 8.70 0.85 -18.62
C TRP A 350 10.15 1.24 -18.91
N VAL A 351 10.95 1.42 -17.86
CA VAL A 351 12.39 1.65 -17.96
C VAL A 351 13.15 0.39 -17.51
N LYS A 352 14.14 0.00 -18.31
CA LYS A 352 15.01 -1.16 -18.02
C LYS A 352 16.26 -0.69 -17.27
N LYS A 353 16.71 -1.54 -16.35
CA LYS A 353 18.04 -1.42 -15.75
C LYS A 353 19.12 -1.74 -16.80
#